data_33508c6c6430f725edc893d04086d5c6
#
_entry.id   33508c6c6430f725edc893d04086d5c6
#
_cell.length_a   1.000
_cell.length_b   1.000
_cell.length_c   1.000
_cell.angle_alpha   90.00
_cell.angle_beta   90.00
_cell.angle_gamma   90.00
#
_symmetry.space_group_name_H-M   'P 1'
#
loop_
_entity.id
_entity.type
_entity.pdbx_description
1 polymer ?
#
loop_
_entity_poly.entity_id
_entity_poly.type
_entity_poly.pdbx_seq_one_letter_code
_entity_poly.pdbx_strand_id
1 'polypeptide(L)'
;TLAVKSQSDMISYLDNITSAFFQSIRNPDLTNLMTIISTVVSPLTTSLIALVILGYQYFLNQRIAVWLFMLFFGTNALALLLKDIIARHRPMNQLVFDSGYSFPSGHTISAFLLMILVLVVARQRLRRVLSQVVFVIFALVILASVIFSRLYLENHFLTDILGSLLLGASSYYGLSAIVSLKELQ
;
A
#
# COMPACT_ATOMS: atom_id res chain seq x y z
N THR A 1 -6.96 13.28 7.09
CA THR A 1 -7.00 13.97 5.78
C THR A 1 -6.97 15.50 5.94
N LEU A 2 -7.81 16.11 6.76
CA LEU A 2 -7.79 17.57 7.01
C LEU A 2 -6.47 18.03 7.60
N ALA A 3 -5.91 17.32 8.57
CA ALA A 3 -4.61 17.63 9.20
C ALA A 3 -3.45 17.60 8.19
N VAL A 4 -3.44 16.68 7.23
CA VAL A 4 -2.44 16.63 6.15
C VAL A 4 -2.58 17.83 5.21
N LYS A 5 -3.82 18.24 4.91
CA LYS A 5 -4.08 19.41 4.06
C LYS A 5 -3.71 20.72 4.74
N SER A 6 -3.91 20.82 6.06
CA SER A 6 -3.55 22.01 6.86
C SER A 6 -2.08 22.07 7.26
N GLN A 7 -1.27 21.03 6.97
CA GLN A 7 0.15 20.92 7.35
C GLN A 7 0.38 21.30 8.82
N SER A 8 -0.36 20.66 9.73
CA SER A 8 -0.20 20.95 11.16
C SER A 8 1.26 20.74 11.58
N ASP A 9 1.73 21.52 12.58
CA ASP A 9 3.11 21.49 13.06
C ASP A 9 3.60 20.08 13.41
N MET A 10 2.73 19.27 14.00
CA MET A 10 3.04 17.87 14.34
C MET A 10 3.29 17.00 13.09
N ILE A 11 2.49 17.17 12.03
CA ILE A 11 2.66 16.44 10.78
C ILE A 11 3.97 16.84 10.11
N SER A 12 4.21 18.15 10.00
CA SER A 12 5.46 18.68 9.43
C SER A 12 6.69 18.21 10.21
N TYR A 13 6.61 18.16 11.53
CA TYR A 13 7.68 17.67 12.38
C TYR A 13 8.00 16.18 12.13
N LEU A 14 6.99 15.30 12.11
CA LEU A 14 7.17 13.88 11.82
C LEU A 14 7.75 13.62 10.42
N ASP A 15 7.24 14.32 9.43
CA ASP A 15 7.70 14.20 8.05
C ASP A 15 9.16 14.68 7.90
N ASN A 16 9.53 15.80 8.54
CA ASN A 16 10.89 16.36 8.49
C ASN A 16 11.92 15.46 9.20
N ILE A 17 11.60 14.92 10.39
CA ILE A 17 12.50 13.99 11.09
C ILE A 17 12.72 12.74 10.26
N THR A 18 11.65 12.19 9.68
CA THR A 18 11.74 11.00 8.84
C THR A 18 12.57 11.26 7.60
N SER A 19 12.36 12.39 6.92
CA SER A 19 13.17 12.80 5.77
C SER A 19 14.65 12.96 6.14
N ALA A 20 14.97 13.66 7.22
CA ALA A 20 16.34 13.82 7.70
C ALA A 20 17.03 12.49 8.00
N PHE A 21 16.32 11.55 8.63
CA PHE A 21 16.84 10.20 8.86
C PHE A 21 17.18 9.48 7.55
N PHE A 22 16.26 9.45 6.57
CA PHE A 22 16.53 8.78 5.30
C PHE A 22 17.63 9.46 4.49
N GLN A 23 17.75 10.78 4.55
CA GLN A 23 18.87 11.50 3.92
C GLN A 23 20.22 11.10 4.53
N SER A 24 20.29 10.87 5.85
CA SER A 24 21.55 10.52 6.54
C SER A 24 22.09 9.13 6.16
N ILE A 25 21.24 8.22 5.69
CA ILE A 25 21.65 6.85 5.33
C ILE A 25 21.79 6.64 3.82
N ARG A 26 21.74 7.70 3.01
CA ARG A 26 21.84 7.62 1.55
C ARG A 26 23.19 7.10 1.09
N ASN A 27 23.14 6.13 0.19
CA ASN A 27 24.31 5.66 -0.56
C ASN A 27 23.86 5.07 -1.90
N PRO A 28 24.76 4.97 -2.91
CA PRO A 28 24.40 4.53 -4.26
C PRO A 28 23.80 3.13 -4.32
N ASP A 29 24.37 2.17 -3.57
CA ASP A 29 23.93 0.77 -3.60
C ASP A 29 22.50 0.62 -3.02
N LEU A 30 22.25 1.27 -1.89
CA LEU A 30 20.93 1.28 -1.28
C LEU A 30 19.91 2.02 -2.18
N THR A 31 20.32 3.09 -2.84
CA THR A 31 19.48 3.81 -3.80
C THR A 31 19.05 2.91 -4.96
N ASN A 32 20.01 2.15 -5.53
CA ASN A 32 19.72 1.19 -6.59
C ASN A 32 18.75 0.09 -6.11
N LEU A 33 18.99 -0.47 -4.92
CA LEU A 33 18.12 -1.49 -4.33
C LEU A 33 16.69 -0.95 -4.11
N MET A 34 16.55 0.25 -3.53
CA MET A 34 15.26 0.87 -3.28
C MET A 34 14.52 1.22 -4.57
N THR A 35 15.24 1.61 -5.61
CA THR A 35 14.68 1.86 -6.94
C THR A 35 14.14 0.56 -7.56
N ILE A 36 14.88 -0.54 -7.46
CA ILE A 36 14.43 -1.86 -7.94
C ILE A 36 13.15 -2.28 -7.20
N ILE A 37 13.13 -2.20 -5.86
CA ILE A 37 11.95 -2.55 -5.07
C ILE A 37 10.74 -1.71 -5.49
N SER A 38 10.92 -0.39 -5.63
CA SER A 38 9.86 0.53 -6.06
C SER A 38 9.31 0.19 -7.44
N THR A 39 10.19 -0.19 -8.38
CA THR A 39 9.79 -0.54 -9.75
C THR A 39 9.06 -1.88 -9.79
N VAL A 40 9.61 -2.90 -9.12
CA VAL A 40 9.04 -4.26 -9.10
C VAL A 40 7.68 -4.28 -8.41
N VAL A 41 7.52 -3.54 -7.31
CA VAL A 41 6.24 -3.47 -6.57
C VAL A 41 5.50 -2.16 -6.88
N SER A 42 5.45 -1.81 -8.17
CA SER A 42 4.71 -0.62 -8.62
C SER A 42 3.19 -0.84 -8.58
N PRO A 43 2.37 0.22 -8.57
CA PRO A 43 0.91 0.09 -8.67
C PRO A 43 0.45 -0.70 -9.89
N LEU A 44 1.16 -0.59 -11.02
CA LEU A 44 0.86 -1.37 -12.22
C LEU A 44 1.13 -2.86 -12.01
N THR A 45 2.32 -3.20 -11.52
CA THR A 45 2.72 -4.60 -11.29
C THR A 45 1.80 -5.26 -10.26
N THR A 46 1.51 -4.57 -9.15
CA THR A 46 0.59 -5.09 -8.12
C THR A 46 -0.82 -5.27 -8.65
N SER A 47 -1.29 -4.39 -9.55
CA SER A 47 -2.60 -4.52 -10.20
C SER A 47 -2.65 -5.72 -11.14
N LEU A 48 -1.59 -5.97 -11.91
CA LEU A 48 -1.52 -7.16 -12.78
C LEU A 48 -1.51 -8.45 -11.96
N ILE A 49 -0.73 -8.51 -10.87
CA ILE A 49 -0.72 -9.66 -9.95
C ILE A 49 -2.11 -9.84 -9.31
N ALA A 50 -2.74 -8.75 -8.87
CA ALA A 50 -4.08 -8.79 -8.31
C ALA A 50 -5.10 -9.37 -9.30
N LEU A 51 -5.07 -8.96 -10.57
CA LEU A 51 -5.96 -9.51 -11.61
C LEU A 51 -5.78 -11.02 -11.80
N VAL A 52 -4.55 -11.52 -11.82
CA VAL A 52 -4.27 -12.96 -11.92
C VAL A 52 -4.84 -13.71 -10.72
N ILE A 53 -4.61 -13.22 -9.50
CA ILE A 53 -5.11 -13.84 -8.26
C ILE A 53 -6.64 -13.78 -8.21
N LEU A 54 -7.25 -12.68 -8.61
CA LEU A 54 -8.70 -12.52 -8.65
C LEU A 54 -9.34 -13.43 -9.70
N GLY A 55 -8.71 -13.58 -10.87
CA GLY A 55 -9.15 -14.55 -11.89
C GLY A 55 -9.14 -15.97 -11.34
N TYR A 56 -8.05 -16.38 -10.68
CA TYR A 56 -7.98 -17.67 -10.01
C TYR A 56 -9.06 -17.82 -8.93
N GLN A 57 -9.22 -16.82 -8.05
CA GLN A 57 -10.21 -16.82 -6.99
C GLN A 57 -11.66 -16.87 -7.51
N TYR A 58 -11.93 -16.26 -8.68
CA TYR A 58 -13.26 -16.27 -9.30
C TYR A 58 -13.74 -17.69 -9.64
N PHE A 59 -12.83 -18.55 -10.11
CA PHE A 59 -13.16 -19.96 -10.36
C PHE A 59 -13.37 -20.80 -9.08
N LEU A 60 -12.89 -20.31 -7.93
CA LEU A 60 -13.02 -20.98 -6.65
C LEU A 60 -14.25 -20.51 -5.89
N ASN A 61 -14.42 -19.20 -5.78
CA ASN A 61 -15.53 -18.57 -5.08
C ASN A 61 -15.73 -17.15 -5.65
N GLN A 62 -16.75 -17.00 -6.48
CA GLN A 62 -17.08 -15.74 -7.15
C GLN A 62 -17.40 -14.61 -6.16
N ARG A 63 -18.09 -14.90 -5.05
CA ARG A 63 -18.45 -13.87 -4.06
C ARG A 63 -17.21 -13.27 -3.43
N ILE A 64 -16.25 -14.11 -3.01
CA ILE A 64 -14.97 -13.65 -2.45
C ILE A 64 -14.17 -12.88 -3.52
N ALA A 65 -14.13 -13.35 -4.77
CA ALA A 65 -13.43 -12.67 -5.85
C ALA A 65 -13.98 -11.27 -6.11
N VAL A 66 -15.31 -11.11 -6.15
CA VAL A 66 -15.96 -9.80 -6.34
C VAL A 66 -15.67 -8.89 -5.14
N TRP A 67 -15.74 -9.40 -3.91
CA TRP A 67 -15.42 -8.65 -2.72
C TRP A 67 -13.97 -8.15 -2.72
N LEU A 68 -13.01 -9.03 -3.05
CA LEU A 68 -11.59 -8.69 -3.16
C LEU A 68 -11.33 -7.70 -4.31
N PHE A 69 -12.05 -7.83 -5.43
CA PHE A 69 -11.98 -6.89 -6.54
C PHE A 69 -12.42 -5.48 -6.09
N MET A 70 -13.57 -5.38 -5.43
CA MET A 70 -14.05 -4.10 -4.89
C MET A 70 -13.09 -3.51 -3.87
N LEU A 71 -12.52 -4.35 -2.99
CA LEU A 71 -11.52 -3.92 -2.04
C LEU A 71 -10.28 -3.37 -2.75
N PHE A 72 -9.69 -4.10 -3.68
CA PHE A 72 -8.44 -3.69 -4.33
C PHE A 72 -8.65 -2.49 -5.27
N PHE A 73 -9.50 -2.64 -6.27
CA PHE A 73 -9.67 -1.60 -7.30
C PHE A 73 -10.51 -0.42 -6.82
N GLY A 74 -11.55 -0.65 -6.02
CA GLY A 74 -12.36 0.42 -5.44
C GLY A 74 -11.55 1.31 -4.50
N THR A 75 -10.70 0.72 -3.64
CA THR A 75 -9.85 1.51 -2.75
C THR A 75 -8.75 2.26 -3.50
N ASN A 76 -8.14 1.65 -4.53
CA ASN A 76 -7.18 2.36 -5.38
C ASN A 76 -7.84 3.53 -6.14
N ALA A 77 -9.05 3.35 -6.66
CA ALA A 77 -9.82 4.43 -7.29
C ALA A 77 -10.14 5.56 -6.29
N LEU A 78 -10.55 5.21 -5.06
CA LEU A 78 -10.74 6.19 -3.99
C LEU A 78 -9.43 6.93 -3.65
N ALA A 79 -8.30 6.24 -3.64
CA ALA A 79 -7.00 6.86 -3.41
C ALA A 79 -6.64 7.87 -4.52
N LEU A 80 -6.95 7.58 -5.79
CA LEU A 80 -6.76 8.52 -6.89
C LEU A 80 -7.63 9.77 -6.72
N LEU A 81 -8.90 9.61 -6.36
CA LEU A 81 -9.79 10.75 -6.07
C LEU A 81 -9.27 11.62 -4.90
N LEU A 82 -8.82 10.97 -3.81
CA LEU A 82 -8.24 11.69 -2.67
C LEU A 82 -6.95 12.42 -3.04
N LYS A 83 -6.18 11.91 -3.99
CA LYS A 83 -4.96 12.54 -4.49
C LYS A 83 -5.25 13.94 -5.06
N ASP A 84 -6.26 14.06 -5.89
CA ASP A 84 -6.66 15.32 -6.51
C ASP A 84 -7.35 16.27 -5.52
N ILE A 85 -8.15 15.74 -4.59
CA ILE A 85 -8.85 16.54 -3.56
C ILE A 85 -7.86 17.17 -2.57
N ILE A 86 -6.85 16.41 -2.13
CA ILE A 86 -5.88 16.88 -1.14
C ILE A 86 -4.76 17.69 -1.79
N ALA A 87 -4.37 17.31 -3.01
CA ALA A 87 -3.39 18.00 -3.85
C ALA A 87 -2.07 18.32 -3.12
N ARG A 88 -1.56 17.39 -2.30
CA ARG A 88 -0.32 17.56 -1.54
C ARG A 88 0.89 17.44 -2.45
N HIS A 89 1.76 18.45 -2.45
CA HIS A 89 3.02 18.38 -3.17
C HIS A 89 3.95 17.32 -2.58
N ARG A 90 4.79 16.73 -3.43
CA ARG A 90 5.80 15.75 -3.01
C ARG A 90 7.00 16.42 -2.35
N PRO A 91 7.84 15.67 -1.61
CA PRO A 91 9.14 16.15 -1.17
C PRO A 91 9.98 16.66 -2.36
N MET A 92 10.75 17.74 -2.14
CA MET A 92 11.55 18.36 -3.21
C MET A 92 12.82 17.56 -3.54
N ASN A 93 13.32 16.75 -2.61
CA ASN A 93 14.60 16.04 -2.69
C ASN A 93 14.45 14.60 -3.22
N GLN A 94 13.51 14.35 -4.14
CA GLN A 94 13.28 13.02 -4.72
C GLN A 94 14.55 12.48 -5.37
N LEU A 95 14.94 11.24 -5.03
CA LEU A 95 16.08 10.56 -5.68
C LEU A 95 15.69 9.96 -7.04
N VAL A 96 14.42 9.58 -7.19
CA VAL A 96 13.82 9.13 -8.44
C VAL A 96 12.56 9.94 -8.67
N PHE A 97 12.48 10.61 -9.82
CA PHE A 97 11.34 11.46 -10.13
C PHE A 97 10.04 10.65 -10.23
N ASP A 98 9.04 11.13 -9.53
CA ASP A 98 7.67 10.60 -9.57
C ASP A 98 6.71 11.78 -9.69
N SER A 99 5.78 11.74 -10.63
CA SER A 99 4.88 12.85 -10.95
C SER A 99 3.60 12.84 -10.08
N GLY A 100 2.88 13.96 -10.12
CA GLY A 100 1.59 14.13 -9.45
C GLY A 100 1.71 14.33 -7.93
N TYR A 101 0.58 14.29 -7.24
CA TYR A 101 0.48 14.56 -5.80
C TYR A 101 1.00 13.41 -4.92
N SER A 102 1.44 13.75 -3.69
CA SER A 102 2.06 12.77 -2.79
C SER A 102 1.03 11.95 -1.99
N PHE A 103 -0.07 12.54 -1.53
CA PHE A 103 -1.03 11.89 -0.65
C PHE A 103 -2.25 11.36 -1.39
N PRO A 104 -2.69 10.13 -1.13
CA PRO A 104 -1.97 9.04 -0.47
C PRO A 104 -0.96 8.37 -1.40
N SER A 105 -0.05 7.54 -0.82
CA SER A 105 0.95 6.79 -1.57
C SER A 105 0.35 5.63 -2.37
N GLY A 106 0.37 5.72 -3.70
CA GLY A 106 -0.15 4.68 -4.58
C GLY A 106 0.58 3.33 -4.44
N HIS A 107 1.91 3.34 -4.28
CA HIS A 107 2.70 2.13 -4.04
C HIS A 107 2.33 1.45 -2.73
N THR A 108 2.24 2.22 -1.65
CA THR A 108 1.92 1.68 -0.32
C THR A 108 0.53 1.09 -0.27
N ILE A 109 -0.47 1.80 -0.80
CA ILE A 109 -1.86 1.32 -0.75
C ILE A 109 -2.04 0.07 -1.60
N SER A 110 -1.48 0.06 -2.83
CA SER A 110 -1.58 -1.11 -3.72
C SER A 110 -0.86 -2.33 -3.14
N ALA A 111 0.34 -2.15 -2.55
CA ALA A 111 1.07 -3.24 -1.88
C ALA A 111 0.32 -3.76 -0.65
N PHE A 112 -0.26 -2.87 0.17
CA PHE A 112 -1.05 -3.24 1.34
C PHE A 112 -2.32 -4.02 0.95
N LEU A 113 -3.04 -3.57 -0.06
CA LEU A 113 -4.23 -4.25 -0.55
C LEU A 113 -3.90 -5.60 -1.21
N LEU A 114 -2.80 -5.66 -1.96
CA LEU A 114 -2.30 -6.93 -2.51
C LEU A 114 -1.94 -7.90 -1.40
N MET A 115 -1.29 -7.43 -0.33
CA MET A 115 -1.02 -8.25 0.86
C MET A 115 -2.31 -8.84 1.43
N ILE A 116 -3.35 -8.03 1.66
CA ILE A 116 -4.66 -8.52 2.16
C ILE A 116 -5.23 -9.58 1.22
N LEU A 117 -5.27 -9.29 -0.09
CA LEU A 117 -5.80 -10.19 -1.11
C LEU A 117 -5.09 -11.55 -1.08
N VAL A 118 -3.77 -11.53 -1.08
CA VAL A 118 -2.92 -12.72 -1.04
C VAL A 118 -3.13 -13.51 0.27
N LEU A 119 -3.22 -12.81 1.42
CA LEU A 119 -3.46 -13.46 2.72
C LEU A 119 -4.84 -14.12 2.81
N VAL A 120 -5.88 -13.49 2.27
CA VAL A 120 -7.24 -14.09 2.23
C VAL A 120 -7.23 -15.37 1.40
N VAL A 121 -6.62 -15.35 0.22
CA VAL A 121 -6.54 -16.53 -0.65
C VAL A 121 -5.63 -17.60 -0.05
N ALA A 122 -4.49 -17.24 0.51
CA ALA A 122 -3.55 -18.17 1.14
C ALA A 122 -4.17 -18.88 2.34
N ARG A 123 -4.94 -18.16 3.18
CA ARG A 123 -5.63 -18.75 4.34
C ARG A 123 -6.59 -19.87 3.94
N GLN A 124 -7.20 -19.80 2.77
CA GLN A 124 -8.08 -20.87 2.25
C GLN A 124 -7.30 -22.12 1.81
N ARG A 125 -6.00 -21.98 1.50
CA ARG A 125 -5.16 -23.03 0.93
C ARG A 125 -4.17 -23.62 1.93
N LEU A 126 -3.64 -22.82 2.82
CA LEU A 126 -2.63 -23.24 3.79
C LEU A 126 -3.32 -23.86 5.01
N ARG A 127 -3.19 -25.18 5.17
CA ARG A 127 -3.78 -25.91 6.30
C ARG A 127 -2.91 -25.86 7.57
N ARG A 128 -1.58 -25.75 7.42
CA ARG A 128 -0.63 -25.73 8.54
C ARG A 128 -0.46 -24.31 9.08
N VAL A 129 -0.63 -24.14 10.38
CA VAL A 129 -0.46 -22.84 11.07
C VAL A 129 0.92 -22.24 10.79
N LEU A 130 1.99 -23.07 10.86
CA LEU A 130 3.36 -22.60 10.58
C LEU A 130 3.47 -22.00 9.17
N SER A 131 2.88 -22.65 8.16
CA SER A 131 2.90 -22.12 6.78
C SER A 131 2.15 -20.80 6.68
N GLN A 132 1.04 -20.61 7.39
CA GLN A 132 0.32 -19.33 7.44
C GLN A 132 1.16 -18.24 8.07
N VAL A 133 1.82 -18.54 9.20
CA VAL A 133 2.70 -17.57 9.91
C VAL A 133 3.87 -17.14 9.02
N VAL A 134 4.58 -18.10 8.41
CA VAL A 134 5.69 -17.79 7.50
C VAL A 134 5.22 -16.91 6.34
N PHE A 135 4.05 -17.21 5.78
CA PHE A 135 3.50 -16.45 4.67
C PHE A 135 3.08 -15.02 5.06
N VAL A 136 2.51 -14.84 6.26
CA VAL A 136 2.21 -13.50 6.81
C VAL A 136 3.49 -12.70 7.01
N ILE A 137 4.53 -13.31 7.61
CA ILE A 137 5.83 -12.62 7.81
C ILE A 137 6.42 -12.18 6.47
N PHE A 138 6.41 -13.07 5.46
CA PHE A 138 6.91 -12.75 4.13
C PHE A 138 6.15 -11.58 3.49
N ALA A 139 4.82 -11.58 3.58
CA ALA A 139 3.99 -10.50 3.05
C ALA A 139 4.23 -9.16 3.78
N LEU A 140 4.44 -9.20 5.11
CA LEU A 140 4.79 -8.02 5.90
C LEU A 140 6.19 -7.48 5.55
N VAL A 141 7.17 -8.35 5.28
CA VAL A 141 8.52 -7.95 4.86
C VAL A 141 8.45 -7.23 3.51
N ILE A 142 7.66 -7.74 2.55
CA ILE A 142 7.47 -7.07 1.25
C ILE A 142 6.84 -5.68 1.46
N LEU A 143 5.76 -5.58 2.24
CA LEU A 143 5.12 -4.30 2.51
C LEU A 143 6.08 -3.32 3.18
N ALA A 144 6.82 -3.75 4.19
CA ALA A 144 7.83 -2.94 4.87
C ALA A 144 8.92 -2.46 3.91
N SER A 145 9.39 -3.32 3.00
CA SER A 145 10.39 -2.98 1.98
C SER A 145 9.86 -1.90 1.02
N VAL A 146 8.59 -1.99 0.62
CA VAL A 146 7.95 -0.94 -0.21
C VAL A 146 7.86 0.37 0.56
N ILE A 147 7.38 0.35 1.80
CA ILE A 147 7.28 1.55 2.65
C ILE A 147 8.66 2.21 2.79
N PHE A 148 9.67 1.42 3.15
CA PHE A 148 11.04 1.88 3.29
C PHE A 148 11.56 2.51 1.99
N SER A 149 11.31 1.86 0.84
CA SER A 149 11.69 2.37 -0.48
C SER A 149 11.06 3.74 -0.77
N ARG A 150 9.77 3.93 -0.48
CA ARG A 150 9.07 5.19 -0.77
C ARG A 150 9.55 6.36 0.10
N LEU A 151 9.90 6.09 1.36
CA LEU A 151 10.48 7.07 2.28
C LEU A 151 11.94 7.36 1.93
N TYR A 152 12.74 6.34 1.64
CA TYR A 152 14.15 6.48 1.27
C TYR A 152 14.36 7.29 -0.03
N LEU A 153 13.55 7.01 -1.04
CA LEU A 153 13.58 7.72 -2.33
C LEU A 153 12.98 9.13 -2.24
N GLU A 154 12.43 9.51 -1.07
CA GLU A 154 11.71 10.78 -0.85
C GLU A 154 10.62 11.06 -1.88
N ASN A 155 9.94 10.03 -2.32
CA ASN A 155 8.76 10.17 -3.17
C ASN A 155 7.49 10.48 -2.36
N HIS A 156 7.49 10.14 -1.07
CA HIS A 156 6.37 10.33 -0.14
C HIS A 156 6.86 10.71 1.25
N PHE A 157 6.03 11.45 1.97
CA PHE A 157 6.19 11.70 3.39
C PHE A 157 5.72 10.50 4.24
N LEU A 158 6.18 10.42 5.49
CA LEU A 158 5.72 9.38 6.43
C LEU A 158 4.20 9.42 6.58
N THR A 159 3.62 10.60 6.66
CA THR A 159 2.17 10.77 6.84
C THR A 159 1.36 10.36 5.61
N ASP A 160 1.93 10.39 4.39
CA ASP A 160 1.31 9.81 3.19
C ASP A 160 1.20 8.29 3.30
N ILE A 161 2.25 7.64 3.84
CA ILE A 161 2.30 6.20 4.09
C ILE A 161 1.24 5.80 5.13
N LEU A 162 1.22 6.49 6.28
CA LEU A 162 0.23 6.24 7.33
C LEU A 162 -1.20 6.43 6.82
N GLY A 163 -1.45 7.50 6.06
CA GLY A 163 -2.74 7.75 5.42
C GLY A 163 -3.16 6.63 4.46
N SER A 164 -2.20 6.08 3.70
CA SER A 164 -2.45 4.95 2.80
C SER A 164 -2.84 3.68 3.55
N LEU A 165 -2.13 3.35 4.62
CA LEU A 165 -2.43 2.17 5.45
C LEU A 165 -3.79 2.31 6.14
N LEU A 166 -4.10 3.50 6.68
CA LEU A 166 -5.38 3.79 7.29
C LEU A 166 -6.53 3.70 6.28
N LEU A 167 -6.34 4.24 5.07
CA LEU A 167 -7.35 4.15 4.01
C LEU A 167 -7.60 2.69 3.61
N GLY A 168 -6.56 1.90 3.40
CA GLY A 168 -6.68 0.49 3.08
C GLY A 168 -7.36 -0.32 4.18
N ALA A 169 -6.97 -0.10 5.45
CA ALA A 169 -7.58 -0.75 6.60
C ALA A 169 -9.07 -0.35 6.75
N SER A 170 -9.39 0.94 6.64
CA SER A 170 -10.78 1.43 6.72
C SER A 170 -11.65 0.85 5.60
N SER A 171 -11.12 0.73 4.39
CA SER A 171 -11.81 0.10 3.27
C SER A 171 -12.07 -1.39 3.52
N TYR A 172 -11.08 -2.11 4.06
CA TYR A 172 -11.23 -3.52 4.43
C TYR A 172 -12.34 -3.71 5.46
N TYR A 173 -12.29 -2.99 6.58
CA TYR A 173 -13.31 -3.11 7.64
C TYR A 173 -14.68 -2.62 7.17
N GLY A 174 -14.75 -1.53 6.41
CA GLY A 174 -15.99 -0.98 5.88
C GLY A 174 -16.69 -1.98 4.93
N LEU A 175 -15.97 -2.54 3.95
CA LEU A 175 -16.52 -3.56 3.06
C LEU A 175 -16.87 -4.86 3.81
N SER A 176 -16.09 -5.25 4.81
CA SER A 176 -16.36 -6.45 5.63
C SER A 176 -17.61 -6.29 6.50
N ALA A 177 -17.92 -5.08 6.93
CA ALA A 177 -19.14 -4.78 7.68
C ALA A 177 -20.40 -4.81 6.80
N ILE A 178 -20.29 -4.39 5.53
CA ILE A 178 -21.40 -4.40 4.57
C ILE A 178 -21.70 -5.83 4.11
N VAL A 179 -20.66 -6.60 3.85
CA VAL A 179 -20.75 -7.99 3.41
C VAL A 179 -20.33 -8.86 4.58
N SER A 180 -21.30 -9.47 5.29
CA SER A 180 -20.97 -10.39 6.37
C SER A 180 -20.02 -11.47 5.84
N LEU A 181 -18.82 -11.58 6.42
CA LEU A 181 -17.82 -12.58 6.00
C LEU A 181 -18.35 -14.03 6.14
N LYS A 182 -19.38 -14.25 6.96
CA LYS A 182 -20.10 -15.53 7.06
C LYS A 182 -20.89 -15.86 5.77
N GLU A 183 -21.27 -14.86 5.00
CA GLU A 183 -21.98 -15.07 3.73
C GLU A 183 -21.00 -15.33 2.56
N LEU A 184 -19.71 -15.10 2.78
CA LEU A 184 -18.65 -15.34 1.80
C LEU A 184 -18.00 -16.73 1.90
N GLN A 185 -18.26 -17.45 2.99
CA GLN A 185 -17.80 -18.84 3.23
C GLN A 185 -18.82 -19.86 2.73
#